data_522de8c9fb33d68a7fa5e156540af2a9
#
_entry.id   522de8c9fb33d68a7fa5e156540af2a9
#
_cell.length_a   1.000
_cell.length_b   1.000
_cell.length_c   1.000
_cell.angle_alpha   90.00
_cell.angle_beta   90.00
_cell.angle_gamma   90.00
#
_symmetry.space_group_name_H-M   'P 1'
#
loop_
_entity.id
_entity.type
_entity.pdbx_description
1 polymer ?
#
loop_
_entity_poly.entity_id
_entity_poly.type
_entity_poly.pdbx_seq_one_letter_code
_entity_poly.pdbx_strand_id
1 'polypeptide(L)'
;GRALDEGTDFYNTHTWTCESCLAYLKDTMQPPFSYQGPLRGLLEQFLSVHNAAVEEKKQFTLGTVTVTDNNDYISYSNSDYSVTMDAIQDKLIKTHGGYLQVRYTENGKVLDYLEDFPDRSLQTVEFGKNLTDVKITRDHTERVTALIPLGAKLTETDEDGNETETDTRLDITAVNDGKNYVYDEEAVEEIGWIWTTEIWEDVTLAGNLLRKANARLSELVKGVTSMELTIVDESDTGADIGDIRARMYV
;
A
#
# COMPACT_ATOMS: atom_id res chain seq x y z
N GLY A 1 12.33 9.98 16.69
CA GLY A 1 13.07 9.17 15.73
C GLY A 1 14.31 8.55 16.38
N ARG A 2 14.79 7.45 15.84
CA ARG A 2 16.02 6.79 16.25
C ARG A 2 17.12 7.23 15.30
N ALA A 3 18.23 7.76 15.81
CA ALA A 3 19.41 8.04 14.99
C ALA A 3 20.06 6.69 14.60
N LEU A 4 20.23 6.46 13.31
CA LEU A 4 20.84 5.25 12.76
C LEU A 4 22.31 5.46 12.43
N ASP A 5 22.70 6.68 12.08
CA ASP A 5 24.06 7.04 11.71
C ASP A 5 24.33 8.52 12.00
N GLU A 6 25.60 8.84 12.28
CA GLU A 6 26.12 10.20 12.45
C GLU A 6 27.38 10.36 11.61
N GLY A 7 27.34 11.26 10.63
CA GLY A 7 28.48 11.63 9.81
C GLY A 7 29.00 13.01 10.17
N THR A 8 30.33 13.18 10.21
CA THR A 8 30.98 14.47 10.41
C THR A 8 31.91 14.75 9.24
N ASP A 9 31.72 15.87 8.57
CA ASP A 9 32.61 16.32 7.49
C ASP A 9 33.69 17.30 7.97
N PHE A 10 34.54 17.74 7.03
CA PHE A 10 35.61 18.70 7.29
C PHE A 10 35.12 20.05 7.82
N TYR A 11 33.86 20.42 7.54
CA TYR A 11 33.21 21.65 7.97
C TYR A 11 32.46 21.51 9.30
N ASN A 12 32.65 20.38 10.01
CA ASN A 12 31.99 20.07 11.27
C ASN A 12 30.45 20.01 11.14
N THR A 13 29.96 19.60 9.97
CA THR A 13 28.55 19.29 9.76
C THR A 13 28.24 17.90 10.27
N HIS A 14 27.09 17.75 10.94
CA HIS A 14 26.59 16.47 11.43
C HIS A 14 25.38 16.05 10.59
N THR A 15 25.44 14.86 10.02
CA THR A 15 24.32 14.28 9.29
C THR A 15 23.66 13.22 10.17
N TRP A 16 22.36 13.35 10.39
CA TRP A 16 21.55 12.41 11.15
C TRP A 16 20.60 11.67 10.24
N THR A 17 20.69 10.35 10.20
CA THR A 17 19.69 9.51 9.57
C THR A 17 18.71 9.04 10.63
N CYS A 18 17.44 9.37 10.47
CA CYS A 18 16.40 9.05 11.44
C CYS A 18 15.30 8.18 10.80
N GLU A 19 14.86 7.16 11.53
CA GLU A 19 13.66 6.42 11.17
C GLU A 19 12.40 7.09 11.73
N SER A 20 11.30 6.99 11.00
CA SER A 20 9.96 7.33 11.49
C SER A 20 9.59 6.43 12.67
N CYS A 21 8.69 6.89 13.54
CA CYS A 21 8.15 6.05 14.62
C CYS A 21 7.36 4.83 14.10
N LEU A 22 6.96 4.79 12.83
CA LEU A 22 6.43 3.58 12.19
C LEU A 22 7.39 2.40 12.25
N ALA A 23 8.70 2.65 12.39
CA ALA A 23 9.70 1.61 12.59
C ALA A 23 9.46 0.76 13.84
N TYR A 24 8.72 1.26 14.85
CA TYR A 24 8.34 0.46 16.01
C TYR A 24 7.47 -0.75 15.65
N LEU A 25 6.70 -0.67 14.57
CA LEU A 25 5.91 -1.80 14.08
C LEU A 25 6.78 -2.95 13.55
N LYS A 26 8.08 -2.73 13.32
CA LYS A 26 9.05 -3.78 12.98
C LYS A 26 9.56 -4.55 14.21
N ASP A 27 9.33 -4.01 15.41
CA ASP A 27 9.82 -4.60 16.66
C ASP A 27 8.92 -5.76 17.14
N THR A 28 7.81 -6.04 16.48
CA THR A 28 6.82 -7.04 16.94
C THR A 28 6.38 -7.98 15.85
N MET A 29 5.88 -9.15 16.27
CA MET A 29 5.42 -10.21 15.39
C MET A 29 3.92 -10.44 15.55
N GLN A 30 3.25 -10.65 14.44
CA GLN A 30 1.86 -11.12 14.42
C GLN A 30 1.85 -12.65 14.50
N PRO A 31 1.10 -13.24 15.43
CA PRO A 31 0.92 -14.70 15.48
C PRO A 31 0.01 -15.17 14.33
N PRO A 32 -0.04 -16.48 14.06
CA PRO A 32 -1.04 -17.04 13.18
C PRO A 32 -2.46 -16.71 13.66
N PHE A 33 -3.28 -16.18 12.75
CA PHE A 33 -4.72 -15.98 13.01
C PHE A 33 -5.49 -15.80 11.70
N SER A 34 -6.80 -15.95 11.80
CA SER A 34 -7.73 -15.66 10.71
C SER A 34 -8.67 -14.53 11.13
N TYR A 35 -8.99 -13.67 10.18
CA TYR A 35 -9.88 -12.55 10.38
C TYR A 35 -10.81 -12.41 9.18
N GLN A 36 -12.06 -12.10 9.45
CA GLN A 36 -13.04 -11.78 8.44
C GLN A 36 -13.86 -10.58 8.91
N GLY A 37 -13.82 -9.48 8.16
CA GLY A 37 -14.49 -8.26 8.56
C GLY A 37 -13.96 -7.01 7.86
N PRO A 38 -14.34 -5.81 8.35
CA PRO A 38 -13.88 -4.55 7.78
C PRO A 38 -12.36 -4.39 7.91
N LEU A 39 -11.76 -3.71 6.93
CA LEU A 39 -10.32 -3.41 6.89
C LEU A 39 -9.82 -2.72 8.18
N ARG A 40 -10.64 -1.78 8.71
CA ARG A 40 -10.35 -1.12 9.99
C ARG A 40 -10.11 -2.12 11.13
N GLY A 41 -10.97 -3.15 11.23
CA GLY A 41 -10.86 -4.14 12.28
C GLY A 41 -9.60 -5.02 12.16
N LEU A 42 -9.13 -5.32 10.95
CA LEU A 42 -7.87 -6.02 10.77
C LEU A 42 -6.69 -5.18 11.25
N LEU A 43 -6.64 -3.90 10.89
CA LEU A 43 -5.59 -3.00 11.36
C LEU A 43 -5.63 -2.84 12.89
N GLU A 44 -6.83 -2.76 13.47
CA GLU A 44 -7.01 -2.70 14.93
C GLU A 44 -6.48 -3.97 15.62
N GLN A 45 -6.70 -5.15 15.02
CA GLN A 45 -6.15 -6.42 15.50
C GLN A 45 -4.61 -6.41 15.47
N PHE A 46 -4.01 -5.97 14.35
CA PHE A 46 -2.56 -5.85 14.25
C PHE A 46 -1.97 -4.91 15.32
N LEU A 47 -2.60 -3.76 15.53
CA LEU A 47 -2.17 -2.81 16.56
C LEU A 47 -2.37 -3.33 17.98
N SER A 48 -3.44 -4.09 18.23
CA SER A 48 -3.69 -4.71 19.54
C SER A 48 -2.55 -5.66 19.92
N VAL A 49 -2.13 -6.54 19.00
CA VAL A 49 -1.00 -7.45 19.21
C VAL A 49 0.31 -6.69 19.41
N HIS A 50 0.56 -5.67 18.59
CA HIS A 50 1.74 -4.81 18.73
C HIS A 50 1.78 -4.14 20.09
N ASN A 51 0.71 -3.45 20.47
CA ASN A 51 0.63 -2.69 21.72
C ASN A 51 0.78 -3.55 22.96
N ALA A 52 0.30 -4.80 22.91
CA ALA A 52 0.47 -5.75 24.01
C ALA A 52 1.92 -6.21 24.21
N ALA A 53 2.75 -6.09 23.17
CA ALA A 53 4.13 -6.59 23.15
C ALA A 53 5.18 -5.51 23.41
N VAL A 54 4.79 -4.21 23.46
CA VAL A 54 5.74 -3.08 23.58
C VAL A 54 5.38 -2.14 24.71
N GLU A 55 6.36 -1.34 25.13
CA GLU A 55 6.16 -0.28 26.13
C GLU A 55 5.25 0.83 25.56
N GLU A 56 4.55 1.54 26.46
CA GLU A 56 3.60 2.61 26.14
C GLU A 56 4.16 3.65 25.13
N LYS A 57 5.44 4.01 25.28
CA LYS A 57 6.09 4.96 24.34
C LYS A 57 6.18 4.48 22.89
N LYS A 58 6.00 3.17 22.62
CA LYS A 58 6.00 2.58 21.27
C LYS A 58 4.62 2.24 20.77
N GLN A 59 3.60 2.31 21.61
CA GLN A 59 2.21 1.99 21.26
C GLN A 59 1.60 3.01 20.32
N PHE A 60 0.57 2.58 19.60
CA PHE A 60 -0.25 3.40 18.71
C PHE A 60 -1.73 3.24 19.05
N THR A 61 -2.45 4.35 19.02
CA THR A 61 -3.91 4.33 19.00
C THR A 61 -4.39 4.39 17.56
N LEU A 62 -5.36 3.56 17.19
CA LEU A 62 -5.93 3.63 15.84
C LEU A 62 -6.79 4.90 15.72
N GLY A 63 -6.46 5.71 14.72
CA GLY A 63 -7.17 6.93 14.38
C GLY A 63 -8.17 6.75 13.24
N THR A 64 -8.07 7.61 12.24
CA THR A 64 -8.95 7.60 11.06
C THR A 64 -8.50 6.52 10.07
N VAL A 65 -9.48 5.77 9.54
CA VAL A 65 -9.28 4.83 8.45
C VAL A 65 -10.26 5.21 7.35
N THR A 66 -9.73 5.70 6.21
CA THR A 66 -10.54 6.09 5.05
C THR A 66 -10.42 5.10 3.90
N VAL A 67 -9.38 4.25 3.91
CA VAL A 67 -9.25 3.18 2.92
C VAL A 67 -10.35 2.15 3.16
N THR A 68 -11.05 1.79 2.10
CA THR A 68 -12.13 0.79 2.14
C THR A 68 -11.86 -0.30 1.09
N ASP A 69 -12.26 -1.52 1.40
CA ASP A 69 -12.46 -2.52 0.36
C ASP A 69 -13.83 -2.27 -0.29
N ASN A 70 -13.93 -2.47 -1.60
CA ASN A 70 -15.17 -2.33 -2.35
C ASN A 70 -16.32 -3.24 -1.84
N ASN A 71 -16.02 -4.24 -1.04
CA ASN A 71 -16.99 -5.15 -0.42
C ASN A 71 -17.18 -4.88 1.08
N ASP A 72 -16.47 -3.90 1.67
CA ASP A 72 -16.38 -3.65 3.11
C ASP A 72 -16.00 -4.88 3.97
N TYR A 73 -15.45 -5.92 3.32
CA TYR A 73 -15.22 -7.20 3.95
C TYR A 73 -13.96 -7.87 3.40
N ILE A 74 -12.95 -7.98 4.22
CA ILE A 74 -11.72 -8.68 3.86
C ILE A 74 -11.62 -10.01 4.58
N SER A 75 -11.04 -10.99 3.94
CA SER A 75 -10.65 -12.26 4.54
C SER A 75 -9.13 -12.30 4.65
N TYR A 76 -8.64 -12.49 5.85
CA TYR A 76 -7.21 -12.62 6.16
C TYR A 76 -6.96 -13.94 6.87
N SER A 77 -5.96 -14.65 6.43
CA SER A 77 -5.42 -15.82 7.13
C SER A 77 -3.91 -15.82 7.05
N ASN A 78 -3.27 -16.10 8.16
CA ASN A 78 -1.83 -16.31 8.23
C ASN A 78 -1.55 -17.54 9.09
N SER A 79 -0.79 -18.48 8.54
CA SER A 79 -0.38 -19.73 9.23
C SER A 79 0.93 -19.59 10.00
N ASP A 80 1.70 -18.52 9.75
CA ASP A 80 3.02 -18.30 10.29
C ASP A 80 3.14 -16.96 11.03
N TYR A 81 4.22 -16.79 11.79
CA TYR A 81 4.54 -15.49 12.36
C TYR A 81 5.08 -14.55 11.30
N SER A 82 4.61 -13.30 11.30
CA SER A 82 5.08 -12.24 10.41
C SER A 82 5.38 -10.97 11.18
N VAL A 83 6.34 -10.18 10.73
CA VAL A 83 6.61 -8.85 11.30
C VAL A 83 5.37 -7.97 11.15
N THR A 84 4.98 -7.26 12.20
CA THR A 84 3.74 -6.44 12.18
C THR A 84 3.73 -5.43 11.01
N MET A 85 4.85 -4.75 10.76
CA MET A 85 4.95 -3.81 9.64
C MET A 85 4.77 -4.49 8.28
N ASP A 86 5.38 -5.68 8.11
CA ASP A 86 5.28 -6.43 6.86
C ASP A 86 3.85 -6.93 6.63
N ALA A 87 3.19 -7.42 7.69
CA ALA A 87 1.79 -7.81 7.62
C ALA A 87 0.88 -6.64 7.19
N ILE A 88 1.09 -5.45 7.75
CA ILE A 88 0.37 -4.23 7.36
C ILE A 88 0.68 -3.86 5.90
N GLN A 89 1.95 -3.87 5.50
CA GLN A 89 2.34 -3.53 4.13
C GLN A 89 1.75 -4.50 3.11
N ASP A 90 1.89 -5.81 3.36
CA ASP A 90 1.50 -6.82 2.38
C ASP A 90 -0.01 -7.00 2.28
N LYS A 91 -0.70 -6.98 3.43
CA LYS A 91 -2.15 -7.28 3.48
C LYS A 91 -3.05 -6.07 3.40
N LEU A 92 -2.57 -4.89 3.75
CA LEU A 92 -3.34 -3.65 3.69
C LEU A 92 -2.85 -2.74 2.56
N ILE A 93 -1.62 -2.24 2.63
CA ILE A 93 -1.16 -1.19 1.73
C ILE A 93 -0.99 -1.69 0.29
N LYS A 94 -0.34 -2.83 0.08
CA LYS A 94 -0.15 -3.39 -1.27
C LYS A 94 -1.47 -3.87 -1.90
N THR A 95 -2.42 -4.33 -1.06
CA THR A 95 -3.68 -4.90 -1.54
C THR A 95 -4.76 -3.84 -1.76
N HIS A 96 -4.84 -2.84 -0.89
CA HIS A 96 -5.92 -1.85 -0.88
C HIS A 96 -5.44 -0.42 -1.17
N GLY A 97 -4.14 -0.21 -1.31
CA GLY A 97 -3.57 1.13 -1.49
C GLY A 97 -3.52 1.93 -0.19
N GLY A 98 -3.48 3.25 -0.35
CA GLY A 98 -3.42 4.17 0.78
C GLY A 98 -2.05 4.23 1.46
N TYR A 99 -1.98 4.94 2.57
CA TYR A 99 -0.74 5.15 3.32
C TYR A 99 -1.01 5.30 4.81
N LEU A 100 0.02 5.07 5.62
CA LEU A 100 -0.01 5.26 7.06
C LEU A 100 0.51 6.66 7.43
N GLN A 101 -0.22 7.35 8.28
CA GLN A 101 0.19 8.62 8.86
C GLN A 101 0.17 8.54 10.38
N VAL A 102 1.22 9.07 11.02
CA VAL A 102 1.24 9.17 12.48
C VAL A 102 1.06 10.61 12.91
N ARG A 103 0.06 10.84 13.75
CA ARG A 103 -0.14 12.12 14.45
C ARG A 103 0.28 11.99 15.90
N TYR A 104 0.94 13.00 16.42
CA TYR A 104 1.27 13.09 17.84
C TYR A 104 0.20 13.91 18.55
N THR A 105 -0.34 13.34 19.61
CA THR A 105 -1.34 13.98 20.47
C THR A 105 -0.85 14.00 21.91
N GLU A 106 -1.54 14.71 22.80
CA GLU A 106 -1.25 14.70 24.24
C GLU A 106 -1.35 13.28 24.84
N ASN A 107 -2.18 12.41 24.23
CA ASN A 107 -2.39 11.04 24.66
C ASN A 107 -1.51 10.00 23.92
N GLY A 108 -0.48 10.45 23.20
CA GLY A 108 0.44 9.57 22.49
C GLY A 108 0.33 9.62 20.97
N LYS A 109 0.71 8.53 20.32
CA LYS A 109 0.73 8.40 18.87
C LYS A 109 -0.56 7.83 18.33
N VAL A 110 -1.16 8.53 17.38
CA VAL A 110 -2.35 8.09 16.65
C VAL A 110 -1.91 7.67 15.24
N LEU A 111 -2.23 6.44 14.85
CA LEU A 111 -1.99 5.90 13.52
C LEU A 111 -3.25 6.02 12.69
N ASP A 112 -3.19 6.78 11.62
CA ASP A 112 -4.24 6.88 10.61
C ASP A 112 -3.87 6.02 9.40
N TYR A 113 -4.86 5.44 8.73
CA TYR A 113 -4.71 4.74 7.46
C TYR A 113 -5.61 5.41 6.42
N LEU A 114 -5.01 6.16 5.53
CA LEU A 114 -5.69 7.12 4.68
C LEU A 114 -5.56 6.73 3.21
N GLU A 115 -6.66 6.88 2.46
CA GLU A 115 -6.70 6.67 1.02
C GLU A 115 -5.99 7.82 0.29
N ASP A 116 -6.16 9.05 0.80
CA ASP A 116 -5.65 10.25 0.17
C ASP A 116 -5.07 11.23 1.20
N PHE A 117 -4.27 12.19 0.73
CA PHE A 117 -3.65 13.20 1.58
C PHE A 117 -4.69 14.22 2.05
N PRO A 118 -4.84 14.43 3.39
CA PRO A 118 -5.82 15.36 3.91
C PRO A 118 -5.41 16.81 3.71
N ASP A 119 -4.11 17.07 3.67
CA ASP A 119 -3.57 18.43 3.66
C ASP A 119 -3.14 18.85 2.26
N ARG A 120 -3.34 20.14 1.95
CA ARG A 120 -2.82 20.79 0.74
C ARG A 120 -1.81 21.84 1.14
N SER A 121 -0.71 21.92 0.40
CA SER A 121 0.24 23.01 0.54
C SER A 121 -0.41 24.32 0.06
N LEU A 122 -0.11 25.41 0.76
CA LEU A 122 -0.42 26.76 0.29
C LEU A 122 0.64 27.26 -0.72
N GLN A 123 1.80 26.60 -0.75
CA GLN A 123 2.83 26.89 -1.73
C GLN A 123 2.53 26.16 -3.06
N THR A 124 2.56 26.90 -4.14
CA THR A 124 2.50 26.35 -5.50
C THR A 124 3.92 26.07 -5.98
N VAL A 125 4.16 24.89 -6.54
CA VAL A 125 5.45 24.56 -7.15
C VAL A 125 5.44 25.02 -8.60
N GLU A 126 6.31 25.99 -8.91
CA GLU A 126 6.38 26.59 -10.24
C GLU A 126 7.81 26.57 -10.78
N PHE A 127 7.95 26.17 -12.05
CA PHE A 127 9.24 26.21 -12.76
C PHE A 127 9.71 27.68 -12.90
N GLY A 128 10.99 27.91 -12.55
CA GLY A 128 11.57 29.25 -12.57
C GLY A 128 11.27 30.11 -11.35
N LYS A 129 10.56 29.55 -10.35
CA LYS A 129 10.38 30.17 -9.02
C LYS A 129 11.09 29.29 -7.98
N ASN A 130 10.37 28.33 -7.43
CA ASN A 130 10.83 27.46 -6.36
C ASN A 130 11.13 26.02 -6.78
N LEU A 131 10.80 25.63 -8.01
CA LEU A 131 11.20 24.36 -8.61
C LEU A 131 12.55 24.52 -9.30
N THR A 132 13.60 23.94 -8.71
CA THR A 132 14.98 24.08 -9.18
C THR A 132 15.43 22.93 -10.08
N ASP A 133 14.88 21.74 -9.88
CA ASP A 133 15.19 20.58 -10.72
C ASP A 133 14.01 19.61 -10.78
N VAL A 134 13.87 18.93 -11.93
CA VAL A 134 12.88 17.90 -12.17
C VAL A 134 13.57 16.72 -12.86
N LYS A 135 13.65 15.59 -12.20
CA LYS A 135 14.13 14.36 -12.79
C LYS A 135 12.96 13.38 -12.95
N ILE A 136 12.63 13.06 -14.18
CA ILE A 136 11.60 12.08 -14.50
C ILE A 136 12.31 10.80 -14.95
N THR A 137 12.09 9.72 -14.21
CA THR A 137 12.56 8.38 -14.59
C THR A 137 11.34 7.54 -14.96
N ARG A 138 11.32 7.06 -16.20
CA ARG A 138 10.31 6.13 -16.68
C ARG A 138 10.93 4.76 -16.82
N ASP A 139 10.45 3.83 -16.02
CA ASP A 139 10.86 2.43 -16.14
C ASP A 139 9.75 1.66 -16.88
N HIS A 140 10.09 1.18 -18.05
CA HIS A 140 9.20 0.39 -18.90
C HIS A 140 9.55 -1.10 -18.87
N THR A 141 10.52 -1.51 -18.07
CA THR A 141 10.99 -2.90 -18.03
C THR A 141 9.96 -3.85 -17.44
N GLU A 142 9.03 -3.33 -16.63
CA GLU A 142 7.97 -4.11 -15.98
C GLU A 142 6.57 -3.85 -16.59
N ARG A 143 6.49 -3.23 -17.78
CA ARG A 143 5.20 -3.06 -18.45
C ARG A 143 4.60 -4.42 -18.81
N VAL A 144 3.30 -4.55 -18.52
CA VAL A 144 2.51 -5.75 -18.81
C VAL A 144 1.31 -5.34 -19.63
N THR A 145 1.00 -6.10 -20.67
CA THR A 145 -0.14 -5.80 -21.55
C THR A 145 -1.30 -6.78 -21.40
N ALA A 146 -1.07 -7.91 -20.72
CA ALA A 146 -2.09 -8.92 -20.45
C ALA A 146 -1.89 -9.55 -19.07
N LEU A 147 -2.98 -9.73 -18.33
CA LEU A 147 -2.98 -10.25 -16.97
C LEU A 147 -3.95 -11.43 -16.86
N ILE A 148 -3.47 -12.55 -16.32
CA ILE A 148 -4.30 -13.70 -15.95
C ILE A 148 -4.57 -13.61 -14.45
N PRO A 149 -5.79 -13.21 -14.04
CA PRO A 149 -6.15 -13.13 -12.64
C PRO A 149 -6.60 -14.50 -12.11
N LEU A 150 -6.15 -14.84 -10.91
CA LEU A 150 -6.56 -16.03 -10.19
C LEU A 150 -7.08 -15.65 -8.82
N GLY A 151 -8.24 -16.19 -8.45
CA GLY A 151 -8.87 -15.96 -7.14
C GLY A 151 -8.54 -17.04 -6.11
N ALA A 152 -9.41 -17.17 -5.12
CA ALA A 152 -9.36 -18.20 -4.10
C ALA A 152 -9.37 -19.59 -4.73
N LYS A 153 -8.82 -20.57 -4.01
CA LYS A 153 -8.98 -21.98 -4.37
C LYS A 153 -10.45 -22.38 -4.29
N LEU A 154 -10.89 -23.25 -5.21
CA LEU A 154 -12.23 -23.78 -5.21
C LEU A 154 -12.33 -24.94 -4.22
N THR A 155 -13.47 -25.06 -3.56
CA THR A 155 -13.79 -26.18 -2.70
C THR A 155 -14.73 -27.14 -3.42
N GLU A 156 -14.46 -28.43 -3.35
CA GLU A 156 -15.37 -29.48 -3.76
C GLU A 156 -15.96 -30.15 -2.52
N THR A 157 -17.25 -30.42 -2.56
CA THR A 157 -17.95 -31.12 -1.49
C THR A 157 -18.14 -32.57 -1.93
N ASP A 158 -17.66 -33.52 -1.15
CA ASP A 158 -17.86 -34.94 -1.42
C ASP A 158 -19.32 -35.40 -1.12
N GLU A 159 -19.64 -36.65 -1.47
CA GLU A 159 -20.97 -37.24 -1.23
C GLU A 159 -21.34 -37.31 0.28
N ASP A 160 -20.37 -37.27 1.16
CA ASP A 160 -20.54 -37.28 2.61
C ASP A 160 -20.66 -35.88 3.22
N GLY A 161 -20.56 -34.80 2.39
CA GLY A 161 -20.69 -33.41 2.80
C GLY A 161 -19.40 -32.78 3.32
N ASN A 162 -18.24 -33.42 3.16
CA ASN A 162 -16.96 -32.85 3.54
C ASN A 162 -16.45 -31.93 2.42
N GLU A 163 -16.03 -30.72 2.79
CA GLU A 163 -15.40 -29.77 1.87
C GLU A 163 -13.90 -30.01 1.80
N THR A 164 -13.39 -30.12 0.59
CA THR A 164 -11.94 -30.25 0.32
C THR A 164 -11.50 -29.17 -0.64
N GLU A 165 -10.46 -28.42 -0.29
CA GLU A 165 -9.83 -27.48 -1.23
C GLU A 165 -9.23 -28.23 -2.41
N THR A 166 -9.51 -27.71 -3.62
CA THR A 166 -8.88 -28.20 -4.84
C THR A 166 -7.66 -27.37 -5.20
N ASP A 167 -6.82 -27.88 -6.09
CA ASP A 167 -5.72 -27.10 -6.68
C ASP A 167 -6.20 -26.11 -7.74
N THR A 168 -7.48 -26.17 -8.11
CA THR A 168 -8.11 -25.25 -9.06
C THR A 168 -8.48 -23.94 -8.38
N ARG A 169 -8.14 -22.83 -9.04
CA ARG A 169 -8.48 -21.48 -8.54
C ARG A 169 -9.64 -20.90 -9.33
N LEU A 170 -10.37 -20.01 -8.67
CA LEU A 170 -11.37 -19.18 -9.31
C LEU A 170 -10.71 -18.38 -10.44
N ASP A 171 -11.31 -18.36 -11.61
CA ASP A 171 -10.94 -17.54 -12.76
C ASP A 171 -12.09 -16.61 -13.19
N ILE A 172 -11.87 -15.85 -14.25
CA ILE A 172 -12.83 -14.88 -14.77
C ILE A 172 -13.59 -15.38 -16.02
N THR A 173 -13.35 -16.60 -16.45
CA THR A 173 -13.88 -17.14 -17.72
C THR A 173 -15.41 -17.02 -17.83
N ALA A 174 -16.11 -17.26 -16.72
CA ALA A 174 -17.59 -17.23 -16.70
C ALA A 174 -18.19 -15.83 -16.87
N VAL A 175 -17.41 -14.76 -16.60
CA VAL A 175 -17.86 -13.34 -16.58
C VAL A 175 -17.10 -12.47 -17.57
N ASN A 176 -16.24 -13.04 -18.40
CA ASN A 176 -15.34 -12.33 -19.31
C ASN A 176 -15.34 -12.95 -20.73
N ASP A 177 -16.52 -13.23 -21.26
CA ASP A 177 -16.75 -13.75 -22.62
C ASP A 177 -15.89 -14.99 -22.93
N GLY A 178 -15.72 -15.90 -21.97
CA GLY A 178 -14.95 -17.11 -22.12
C GLY A 178 -13.41 -16.92 -22.05
N LYS A 179 -12.92 -15.72 -21.78
CA LYS A 179 -11.49 -15.45 -21.61
C LYS A 179 -11.11 -15.48 -20.13
N ASN A 180 -10.02 -16.18 -19.82
CA ASN A 180 -9.47 -16.21 -18.45
C ASN A 180 -8.44 -15.10 -18.18
N TYR A 181 -8.36 -14.09 -19.05
CA TYR A 181 -7.40 -12.97 -18.95
C TYR A 181 -8.05 -11.65 -19.34
N VAL A 182 -7.45 -10.56 -18.87
CA VAL A 182 -7.71 -9.19 -19.32
C VAL A 182 -6.50 -8.66 -20.07
N TYR A 183 -6.69 -7.74 -21.01
CA TYR A 183 -5.59 -7.12 -21.77
C TYR A 183 -5.95 -5.69 -22.16
N ASP A 184 -4.94 -4.88 -22.38
CA ASP A 184 -5.06 -3.53 -22.92
C ASP A 184 -4.74 -3.56 -24.41
N GLU A 185 -5.71 -3.22 -25.23
CA GLU A 185 -5.62 -3.33 -26.69
C GLU A 185 -4.57 -2.37 -27.27
N GLU A 186 -4.54 -1.12 -26.77
CA GLU A 186 -3.59 -0.09 -27.24
C GLU A 186 -2.16 -0.48 -26.89
N ALA A 187 -1.94 -0.97 -25.66
CA ALA A 187 -0.62 -1.43 -25.24
C ALA A 187 -0.15 -2.67 -26.00
N VAL A 188 -1.05 -3.59 -26.31
CA VAL A 188 -0.73 -4.77 -27.13
C VAL A 188 -0.35 -4.35 -28.55
N GLU A 189 -1.04 -3.39 -29.16
CA GLU A 189 -0.69 -2.84 -30.46
C GLU A 189 0.67 -2.12 -30.46
N GLU A 190 0.97 -1.40 -29.38
CA GLU A 190 2.22 -0.63 -29.25
C GLU A 190 3.47 -1.50 -29.04
N ILE A 191 3.40 -2.46 -28.10
CA ILE A 191 4.58 -3.20 -27.61
C ILE A 191 4.42 -4.72 -27.66
N GLY A 192 3.29 -5.23 -28.12
CA GLY A 192 3.00 -6.66 -28.20
C GLY A 192 2.46 -7.27 -26.90
N TRP A 193 2.29 -8.58 -26.91
CA TRP A 193 1.78 -9.33 -25.75
C TRP A 193 2.88 -9.53 -24.71
N ILE A 194 2.67 -9.00 -23.52
CA ILE A 194 3.52 -9.20 -22.33
C ILE A 194 2.63 -9.68 -21.20
N TRP A 195 2.79 -10.93 -20.80
CA TRP A 195 1.90 -11.62 -19.88
C TRP A 195 2.40 -11.62 -18.46
N THR A 196 1.46 -11.51 -17.51
CA THR A 196 1.70 -11.82 -16.11
C THR A 196 0.51 -12.54 -15.49
N THR A 197 0.70 -13.09 -14.32
CA THR A 197 -0.35 -13.73 -13.50
C THR A 197 -0.32 -13.12 -12.12
N GLU A 198 -1.49 -12.80 -11.57
CA GLU A 198 -1.61 -12.29 -10.20
C GLU A 198 -2.70 -13.09 -9.46
N ILE A 199 -2.44 -13.40 -8.18
CA ILE A 199 -3.30 -14.24 -7.36
C ILE A 199 -3.89 -13.40 -6.24
N TRP A 200 -5.22 -13.39 -6.12
CA TRP A 200 -5.98 -12.79 -5.02
C TRP A 200 -6.72 -13.87 -4.24
N GLU A 201 -6.05 -14.43 -3.24
CA GLU A 201 -6.57 -15.57 -2.47
C GLU A 201 -7.85 -15.26 -1.67
N ASP A 202 -8.10 -14.00 -1.41
CA ASP A 202 -9.28 -13.48 -0.71
C ASP A 202 -10.50 -13.27 -1.63
N VAL A 203 -10.34 -13.37 -2.95
CA VAL A 203 -11.41 -13.11 -3.90
C VAL A 203 -12.12 -14.41 -4.31
N THR A 204 -13.37 -14.53 -3.86
CA THR A 204 -14.24 -15.71 -4.09
C THR A 204 -15.30 -15.51 -5.17
N LEU A 205 -15.41 -14.31 -5.76
CA LEU A 205 -16.40 -13.99 -6.78
C LEU A 205 -15.72 -13.55 -8.08
N ALA A 206 -16.04 -14.22 -9.20
CA ALA A 206 -15.45 -13.96 -10.51
C ALA A 206 -15.63 -12.49 -10.98
N GLY A 207 -16.78 -11.87 -10.71
CA GLY A 207 -17.02 -10.46 -11.05
C GLY A 207 -16.13 -9.49 -10.29
N ASN A 208 -15.82 -9.79 -9.03
CA ASN A 208 -14.88 -9.00 -8.23
C ASN A 208 -13.45 -9.19 -8.71
N LEU A 209 -13.10 -10.44 -9.08
CA LEU A 209 -11.80 -10.77 -9.65
C LEU A 209 -11.57 -10.01 -10.97
N LEU A 210 -12.57 -9.99 -11.86
CA LEU A 210 -12.49 -9.25 -13.11
C LEU A 210 -12.28 -7.75 -12.89
N ARG A 211 -12.99 -7.16 -11.93
CA ARG A 211 -12.85 -5.73 -11.60
C ARG A 211 -11.46 -5.41 -11.05
N LYS A 212 -10.94 -6.22 -10.10
CA LYS A 212 -9.58 -6.09 -9.58
C LYS A 212 -8.54 -6.25 -10.69
N ALA A 213 -8.71 -7.23 -11.57
CA ALA A 213 -7.82 -7.47 -12.70
C ALA A 213 -7.74 -6.27 -13.66
N ASN A 214 -8.87 -5.67 -14.02
CA ASN A 214 -8.88 -4.49 -14.88
C ASN A 214 -8.22 -3.28 -14.22
N ALA A 215 -8.49 -3.03 -12.96
CA ALA A 215 -7.84 -1.96 -12.21
C ALA A 215 -6.32 -2.16 -12.16
N ARG A 216 -5.87 -3.38 -11.84
CA ARG A 216 -4.46 -3.73 -11.78
C ARG A 216 -3.76 -3.64 -13.13
N LEU A 217 -4.40 -4.12 -14.19
CA LEU A 217 -3.85 -4.03 -15.54
C LEU A 217 -3.62 -2.57 -15.95
N SER A 218 -4.56 -1.66 -15.64
CA SER A 218 -4.42 -0.23 -15.95
C SER A 218 -3.22 0.44 -15.27
N GLU A 219 -2.75 -0.09 -14.14
CA GLU A 219 -1.52 0.34 -13.48
C GLU A 219 -0.29 -0.25 -14.15
N LEU A 220 -0.31 -1.57 -14.42
CA LEU A 220 0.81 -2.30 -15.01
C LEU A 220 1.15 -1.81 -16.43
N VAL A 221 0.14 -1.45 -17.22
CA VAL A 221 0.33 -0.90 -18.57
C VAL A 221 1.10 0.42 -18.56
N LYS A 222 0.86 1.28 -17.57
CA LYS A 222 1.53 2.59 -17.48
C LYS A 222 3.02 2.48 -17.18
N GLY A 223 3.48 1.33 -16.63
CA GLY A 223 4.83 1.19 -16.10
C GLY A 223 5.06 2.06 -14.87
N VAL A 224 6.27 2.04 -14.36
CA VAL A 224 6.65 2.86 -13.21
C VAL A 224 7.22 4.18 -13.70
N THR A 225 6.56 5.29 -13.32
CA THR A 225 7.10 6.63 -13.51
C THR A 225 7.42 7.21 -12.16
N SER A 226 8.69 7.46 -11.90
CA SER A 226 9.13 8.19 -10.72
C SER A 226 9.50 9.62 -11.11
N MET A 227 9.10 10.56 -10.26
CA MET A 227 9.43 11.98 -10.42
C MET A 227 10.14 12.45 -9.15
N GLU A 228 11.35 12.94 -9.31
CA GLU A 228 12.14 13.56 -8.26
C GLU A 228 12.15 15.07 -8.51
N LEU A 229 11.65 15.83 -7.54
CA LEU A 229 11.57 17.28 -7.60
C LEU A 229 12.50 17.87 -6.56
N THR A 230 13.35 18.82 -6.97
CA THR A 230 14.12 19.65 -6.05
C THR A 230 13.43 20.99 -5.91
N ILE A 231 12.91 21.27 -4.72
CA ILE A 231 12.08 22.45 -4.45
C ILE A 231 12.76 23.28 -3.35
N VAL A 232 12.75 24.59 -3.51
CA VAL A 232 13.08 25.53 -2.43
C VAL A 232 11.81 25.84 -1.66
N ASP A 233 11.82 25.56 -0.36
CA ASP A 233 10.73 25.93 0.53
C ASP A 233 10.78 27.43 0.80
N GLU A 234 9.72 28.14 0.43
CA GLU A 234 9.64 29.60 0.59
C GLU A 234 9.05 30.04 1.94
N SER A 235 8.71 29.11 2.83
CA SER A 235 8.15 29.44 4.15
C SER A 235 9.10 30.30 5.00
N ASP A 236 10.42 30.13 4.84
CA ASP A 236 11.44 30.91 5.53
C ASP A 236 11.59 32.36 5.00
N THR A 237 10.95 32.70 3.89
CA THR A 237 11.05 34.05 3.28
C THR A 237 10.15 35.10 3.95
N GLY A 238 9.39 34.69 4.97
CA GLY A 238 8.47 35.56 5.70
C GLY A 238 7.09 35.70 5.07
N ALA A 239 6.81 34.96 3.99
CA ALA A 239 5.46 34.82 3.47
C ALA A 239 4.69 33.85 4.38
N ASP A 240 3.45 34.19 4.73
CA ASP A 240 2.55 33.32 5.51
C ASP A 240 1.93 32.22 4.62
N ILE A 241 2.79 31.38 4.06
CA ILE A 241 2.42 30.34 3.09
C ILE A 241 2.55 28.92 3.64
N GLY A 242 3.06 28.77 4.88
CA GLY A 242 3.28 27.49 5.54
C GLY A 242 4.38 26.64 4.90
N ASP A 243 4.86 25.65 5.63
CA ASP A 243 5.93 24.75 5.19
C ASP A 243 5.40 23.73 4.16
N ILE A 244 6.27 23.30 3.24
CA ILE A 244 6.02 22.11 2.42
C ILE A 244 6.34 20.89 3.27
N ARG A 245 5.35 20.05 3.52
CA ARG A 245 5.50 18.83 4.33
C ARG A 245 5.30 17.59 3.49
N ALA A 246 5.93 16.51 3.90
CA ALA A 246 5.66 15.21 3.30
C ALA A 246 4.16 14.88 3.39
N ARG A 247 3.60 14.31 2.32
CA ARG A 247 2.18 13.94 2.21
C ARG A 247 1.22 15.14 2.20
N MET A 248 1.59 16.18 1.50
CA MET A 248 0.69 17.27 1.11
C MET A 248 0.54 17.28 -0.40
N TYR A 249 -0.63 17.72 -0.89
CA TYR A 249 -0.77 18.11 -2.28
C TYR A 249 -0.07 19.46 -2.50
N VAL A 250 0.66 19.58 -3.58
CA VAL A 250 1.39 20.79 -3.96
C VAL A 250 0.76 21.40 -5.22
#